data_8941c0e15ea29e2e1a66ec4f4c08acfe
#
_entry.id   8941c0e15ea29e2e1a66ec4f4c08acfe
#
_cell.length_a   1.000
_cell.length_b   1.000
_cell.length_c   1.000
_cell.angle_alpha   90.00
_cell.angle_beta   90.00
_cell.angle_gamma   90.00
#
_symmetry.space_group_name_H-M   'P 1'
#
loop_
_entity.id
_entity.type
_entity.pdbx_description
1 polymer ?
#
loop_
_entity_poly.entity_id
_entity_poly.type
_entity_poly.pdbx_seq_one_letter_code
_entity_poly.pdbx_strand_id
1 'polypeptide(L)'
;MSGPSVNTTVTRARGFAEPVSPDGFGPRPRPTIRNVAERAGVSKSLVSLVLRGSPHVSEHRRQAVLQAARELGYRPNAVARSLVEGRTHLVGALVADLHNPFYAEFLDGLQESLHGDGLRLLIGNSQWDPAFEDEAVEAFLELRVDGLVLLGIAPTSETLIEATGYTPTVVVGERDIDLGGVDIVVDDDQLGARLAIDHLVELGHRRIAHIEGTRSSSGRFRCEGYLVAMRRHALAPYIMVEQGDCTEEGGMLAARSLLTRDPRPTAIFAANDAVAIGVLAAAAELGLRVPEDLSVIGYDNTHLAGAQPISLTTVDQPRRAMGRSAATLLSDRIGDPGKTSRLRQVTPELVVRRSTGPAQG
;
A
#
# COMPACT_ATOMS: atom_id res chain seq x y z
N MET A 1 -65.91 37.65 0.63
CA MET A 1 -65.57 38.11 1.98
C MET A 1 -64.07 38.21 2.05
N SER A 2 -63.58 39.42 2.12
CA SER A 2 -62.18 39.83 1.97
C SER A 2 -61.44 39.63 3.29
N GLY A 3 -60.28 38.97 3.26
CA GLY A 3 -59.36 38.93 4.38
C GLY A 3 -58.17 39.85 4.12
N PRO A 4 -57.52 40.48 5.09
CA PRO A 4 -56.64 41.61 4.90
C PRO A 4 -55.21 41.20 4.63
N SER A 5 -54.61 41.94 3.72
CA SER A 5 -53.21 41.93 3.41
C SER A 5 -52.36 42.52 4.57
N VAL A 6 -51.42 41.77 5.08
CA VAL A 6 -50.38 42.26 6.02
C VAL A 6 -49.22 42.79 5.27
N ASN A 7 -49.04 44.09 5.33
CA ASN A 7 -47.91 44.82 4.75
C ASN A 7 -46.76 44.81 5.79
N THR A 8 -45.69 43.99 5.59
CA THR A 8 -44.56 43.99 6.49
C THR A 8 -43.45 44.90 5.92
N THR A 9 -43.38 46.09 6.47
CA THR A 9 -42.30 47.06 6.20
C THR A 9 -41.01 46.56 6.82
N VAL A 10 -40.05 46.16 5.95
CA VAL A 10 -38.68 45.81 6.38
C VAL A 10 -37.90 47.09 6.64
N THR A 11 -37.68 47.37 7.91
CA THR A 11 -36.81 48.47 8.37
C THR A 11 -35.36 48.11 8.06
N ARG A 12 -34.72 48.84 7.16
CA ARG A 12 -33.28 48.77 6.89
C ARG A 12 -32.50 49.14 8.13
N ALA A 13 -31.86 48.13 8.77
CA ALA A 13 -30.87 48.35 9.80
C ALA A 13 -29.58 48.90 9.18
N ARG A 14 -29.17 50.03 9.73
CA ARG A 14 -27.88 50.71 9.38
C ARG A 14 -26.72 49.94 9.94
N GLY A 15 -25.63 49.88 9.13
CA GLY A 15 -24.27 49.80 9.61
C GLY A 15 -23.73 48.39 9.83
N PHE A 16 -23.51 47.63 8.74
CA PHE A 16 -22.39 46.72 8.76
C PHE A 16 -21.16 47.54 8.37
N ALA A 17 -20.23 47.71 9.34
CA ALA A 17 -18.89 48.19 9.06
C ALA A 17 -18.27 47.25 8.02
N GLU A 18 -17.71 47.80 6.97
CA GLU A 18 -16.88 47.02 6.02
C GLU A 18 -15.87 46.24 6.82
N PRO A 19 -15.66 44.93 6.54
CA PRO A 19 -14.62 44.18 7.18
C PRO A 19 -13.29 44.82 6.78
N VAL A 20 -12.58 45.36 7.75
CA VAL A 20 -11.18 45.79 7.63
C VAL A 20 -10.44 44.59 7.11
N SER A 21 -9.89 44.69 5.88
CA SER A 21 -9.01 43.69 5.31
C SER A 21 -7.85 43.49 6.25
N PRO A 22 -7.66 42.31 6.85
CA PRO A 22 -6.43 42.06 7.59
C PRO A 22 -5.29 42.07 6.58
N ASP A 23 -4.33 42.96 6.82
CA ASP A 23 -3.13 43.14 6.02
C ASP A 23 -2.52 41.81 5.56
N GLY A 24 -2.47 41.59 4.24
CA GLY A 24 -1.38 40.87 3.63
C GLY A 24 -1.44 39.36 3.52
N PHE A 25 -2.61 38.70 3.54
CA PHE A 25 -2.74 37.24 3.21
C PHE A 25 -3.21 36.97 1.79
N GLY A 26 -2.70 37.73 0.82
CA GLY A 26 -2.67 37.27 -0.57
C GLY A 26 -1.46 36.31 -0.77
N PRO A 27 -1.53 35.31 -1.68
CA PRO A 27 -0.37 34.48 -1.96
C PRO A 27 0.79 35.35 -2.42
N ARG A 28 1.83 35.47 -1.57
CA ARG A 28 3.05 36.20 -1.94
C ARG A 28 3.63 35.57 -3.19
N PRO A 29 3.99 36.31 -4.23
CA PRO A 29 4.60 35.76 -5.43
C PRO A 29 5.82 34.93 -5.01
N ARG A 30 5.87 33.68 -5.46
CA ARG A 30 6.99 32.78 -5.11
C ARG A 30 8.29 33.35 -5.63
N PRO A 31 9.34 33.47 -4.79
CA PRO A 31 10.63 33.95 -5.23
C PRO A 31 11.14 33.07 -6.37
N THR A 32 11.82 33.71 -7.33
CA THR A 32 12.39 33.07 -8.52
C THR A 32 13.90 32.95 -8.42
N ILE A 33 14.53 32.13 -9.25
CA ILE A 33 15.99 32.06 -9.37
C ILE A 33 16.62 33.44 -9.69
N ARG A 34 15.85 34.33 -10.35
CA ARG A 34 16.27 35.71 -10.66
C ARG A 34 16.39 36.50 -9.36
N ASN A 35 15.44 36.42 -8.47
CA ASN A 35 15.48 37.14 -7.19
C ASN A 35 16.67 36.66 -6.33
N VAL A 36 16.98 35.35 -6.35
CA VAL A 36 18.16 34.81 -5.65
C VAL A 36 19.45 35.35 -6.28
N ALA A 37 19.54 35.43 -7.62
CA ALA A 37 20.69 35.93 -8.32
C ALA A 37 20.94 37.41 -7.99
N GLU A 38 19.89 38.23 -8.02
CA GLU A 38 19.94 39.67 -7.66
C GLU A 38 20.36 39.85 -6.19
N ARG A 39 19.77 39.09 -5.27
CA ARG A 39 20.07 39.18 -3.82
C ARG A 39 21.49 38.75 -3.49
N ALA A 40 22.02 37.74 -4.19
CA ALA A 40 23.37 37.20 -4.01
C ALA A 40 24.45 37.96 -4.82
N GLY A 41 24.08 38.89 -5.70
CA GLY A 41 25.01 39.62 -6.55
C GLY A 41 25.71 38.73 -7.60
N VAL A 42 25.02 37.70 -8.13
CA VAL A 42 25.58 36.73 -9.07
C VAL A 42 24.68 36.48 -10.28
N SER A 43 25.17 35.78 -11.28
CA SER A 43 24.36 35.38 -12.44
C SER A 43 23.40 34.26 -12.11
N LYS A 44 22.27 34.16 -12.84
CA LYS A 44 21.32 33.03 -12.75
C LYS A 44 21.99 31.66 -12.96
N SER A 45 22.94 31.63 -13.94
CA SER A 45 23.70 30.40 -14.22
C SER A 45 24.52 29.97 -13.03
N LEU A 46 25.12 30.88 -12.27
CA LEU A 46 25.87 30.57 -11.07
C LEU A 46 24.94 30.07 -9.95
N VAL A 47 23.76 30.69 -9.76
CA VAL A 47 22.75 30.18 -8.83
C VAL A 47 22.35 28.75 -9.17
N SER A 48 22.10 28.47 -10.46
CA SER A 48 21.76 27.12 -10.93
C SER A 48 22.90 26.11 -10.65
N LEU A 49 24.16 26.48 -10.85
CA LEU A 49 25.31 25.63 -10.54
C LEU A 49 25.43 25.34 -9.04
N VAL A 50 25.24 26.35 -8.20
CA VAL A 50 25.25 26.18 -6.73
C VAL A 50 24.15 25.25 -6.26
N LEU A 51 22.92 25.45 -6.73
CA LEU A 51 21.76 24.64 -6.34
C LEU A 51 21.84 23.18 -6.83
N ARG A 52 22.63 22.92 -7.87
CA ARG A 52 22.97 21.56 -8.36
C ARG A 52 24.18 20.95 -7.69
N GLY A 53 24.78 21.62 -6.71
CA GLY A 53 25.94 21.08 -5.97
C GLY A 53 27.25 21.06 -6.78
N SER A 54 27.35 21.81 -7.91
CA SER A 54 28.54 21.80 -8.75
C SER A 54 29.84 22.08 -7.95
N PRO A 55 30.89 21.24 -8.08
CA PRO A 55 32.15 21.45 -7.38
C PRO A 55 32.96 22.65 -7.90
N HIS A 56 32.60 23.17 -9.08
CA HIS A 56 33.33 24.27 -9.75
C HIS A 56 32.92 25.67 -9.27
N VAL A 57 32.24 25.79 -8.12
CA VAL A 57 31.85 27.07 -7.52
C VAL A 57 32.62 27.29 -6.22
N SER A 58 33.28 28.46 -6.11
CA SER A 58 33.99 28.80 -4.88
C SER A 58 33.05 28.82 -3.65
N GLU A 59 33.57 28.41 -2.50
CA GLU A 59 32.77 28.30 -1.27
C GLU A 59 32.12 29.64 -0.87
N HIS A 60 32.82 30.74 -1.01
CA HIS A 60 32.26 32.08 -0.75
C HIS A 60 31.00 32.37 -1.59
N ARG A 61 31.02 32.08 -2.91
CA ARG A 61 29.86 32.28 -3.79
C ARG A 61 28.75 31.29 -3.48
N ARG A 62 29.09 30.06 -3.13
CA ARG A 62 28.13 29.03 -2.69
C ARG A 62 27.35 29.50 -1.46
N GLN A 63 28.06 29.99 -0.45
CA GLN A 63 27.44 30.47 0.79
C GLN A 63 26.55 31.71 0.54
N ALA A 64 27.00 32.66 -0.28
CA ALA A 64 26.19 33.83 -0.63
C ALA A 64 24.87 33.46 -1.31
N VAL A 65 24.89 32.50 -2.26
CA VAL A 65 23.68 32.01 -2.95
C VAL A 65 22.75 31.26 -2.00
N LEU A 66 23.29 30.36 -1.18
CA LEU A 66 22.48 29.57 -0.24
C LEU A 66 21.85 30.46 0.85
N GLN A 67 22.56 31.50 1.29
CA GLN A 67 22.02 32.47 2.23
C GLN A 67 20.91 33.30 1.59
N ALA A 68 21.11 33.84 0.39
CA ALA A 68 20.09 34.59 -0.35
C ALA A 68 18.83 33.73 -0.60
N ALA A 69 18.99 32.45 -0.95
CA ALA A 69 17.88 31.53 -1.14
C ALA A 69 17.09 31.31 0.17
N ARG A 70 17.78 31.14 1.31
CA ARG A 70 17.14 31.01 2.64
C ARG A 70 16.38 32.28 3.02
N GLU A 71 17.00 33.43 2.89
CA GLU A 71 16.39 34.73 3.24
C GLU A 71 15.12 35.03 2.43
N LEU A 72 15.11 34.65 1.15
CA LEU A 72 13.97 34.82 0.27
C LEU A 72 12.92 33.68 0.40
N GLY A 73 13.21 32.60 1.13
CA GLY A 73 12.37 31.41 1.14
C GLY A 73 12.29 30.72 -0.23
N TYR A 74 13.31 30.92 -1.08
CA TYR A 74 13.37 30.31 -2.39
C TYR A 74 13.56 28.78 -2.30
N ARG A 75 12.68 28.05 -2.98
CA ARG A 75 12.83 26.62 -3.19
C ARG A 75 13.06 26.35 -4.67
N PRO A 76 14.11 25.59 -5.04
CA PRO A 76 14.31 25.20 -6.43
C PRO A 76 13.05 24.55 -7.01
N ASN A 77 12.65 24.98 -8.20
CA ASN A 77 11.51 24.36 -8.88
C ASN A 77 11.91 22.96 -9.37
N ALA A 78 11.29 21.93 -8.81
CA ALA A 78 11.55 20.55 -9.16
C ALA A 78 11.24 20.28 -10.65
N VAL A 79 10.17 20.87 -11.19
CA VAL A 79 9.79 20.74 -12.62
C VAL A 79 10.87 21.33 -13.52
N ALA A 80 11.41 22.53 -13.18
CA ALA A 80 12.48 23.13 -13.96
C ALA A 80 13.79 22.33 -13.90
N ARG A 81 14.04 21.67 -12.77
CA ARG A 81 15.20 20.79 -12.60
C ARG A 81 15.03 19.49 -13.41
N SER A 82 13.89 18.84 -13.34
CA SER A 82 13.61 17.60 -14.08
C SER A 82 13.71 17.78 -15.59
N LEU A 83 13.33 18.96 -16.13
CA LEU A 83 13.49 19.30 -17.54
C LEU A 83 14.97 19.34 -17.99
N VAL A 84 15.89 19.69 -17.08
CA VAL A 84 17.33 19.76 -17.38
C VAL A 84 18.01 18.42 -17.14
N GLU A 85 17.60 17.68 -16.11
CA GLU A 85 18.19 16.40 -15.70
C GLU A 85 17.60 15.21 -16.46
N GLY A 86 16.44 15.40 -17.12
CA GLY A 86 15.68 14.32 -17.76
C GLY A 86 15.06 13.31 -16.78
N ARG A 87 15.07 13.63 -15.48
CA ARG A 87 14.58 12.78 -14.38
C ARG A 87 13.81 13.60 -13.36
N THR A 88 12.76 13.02 -12.82
CA THR A 88 11.90 13.66 -11.80
C THR A 88 12.28 13.30 -10.37
N HIS A 89 13.01 12.20 -10.19
CA HIS A 89 13.29 11.57 -8.89
C HIS A 89 12.02 11.19 -8.13
N LEU A 90 10.93 10.92 -8.86
CA LEU A 90 9.66 10.46 -8.31
C LEU A 90 9.45 8.99 -8.67
N VAL A 91 8.90 8.24 -7.73
CA VAL A 91 8.43 6.87 -7.91
C VAL A 91 6.96 6.84 -7.55
N GLY A 92 6.11 6.34 -8.44
CA GLY A 92 4.72 6.06 -8.17
C GLY A 92 4.57 4.68 -7.52
N ALA A 93 3.89 4.59 -6.39
CA ALA A 93 3.46 3.32 -5.81
C ALA A 93 1.94 3.26 -5.78
N LEU A 94 1.37 2.33 -6.51
CA LEU A 94 -0.05 2.01 -6.47
C LEU A 94 -0.26 0.88 -5.48
N VAL A 95 -1.17 1.06 -4.53
CA VAL A 95 -1.57 0.05 -3.55
C VAL A 95 -3.08 -0.15 -3.59
N ALA A 96 -3.54 -1.36 -3.25
CA ALA A 96 -4.95 -1.68 -3.32
C ALA A 96 -5.76 -1.11 -2.15
N ASP A 97 -5.19 -1.08 -0.93
CA ASP A 97 -5.93 -0.63 0.26
C ASP A 97 -4.98 -0.07 1.34
N LEU A 98 -5.07 1.24 1.58
CA LEU A 98 -4.29 1.91 2.63
C LEU A 98 -4.79 1.61 4.06
N HIS A 99 -5.98 1.02 4.23
CA HIS A 99 -6.49 0.64 5.55
C HIS A 99 -5.92 -0.69 6.03
N ASN A 100 -5.48 -1.57 5.12
CA ASN A 100 -4.79 -2.79 5.50
C ASN A 100 -3.32 -2.47 5.88
N PRO A 101 -2.89 -2.75 7.13
CA PRO A 101 -1.54 -2.45 7.60
C PRO A 101 -0.41 -3.12 6.80
N PHE A 102 -0.71 -4.20 6.07
CA PHE A 102 0.23 -4.84 5.17
C PHE A 102 0.86 -3.84 4.20
N TYR A 103 0.02 -3.03 3.53
CA TYR A 103 0.48 -2.04 2.55
C TYR A 103 1.32 -0.94 3.19
N ALA A 104 0.92 -0.46 4.37
CA ALA A 104 1.68 0.57 5.08
C ALA A 104 3.09 0.09 5.45
N GLU A 105 3.20 -1.14 5.99
CA GLU A 105 4.50 -1.70 6.38
C GLU A 105 5.40 -2.04 5.18
N PHE A 106 4.79 -2.44 4.04
CA PHE A 106 5.51 -2.58 2.78
C PHE A 106 6.07 -1.22 2.29
N LEU A 107 5.21 -0.18 2.29
CA LEU A 107 5.60 1.17 1.88
C LEU A 107 6.71 1.76 2.75
N ASP A 108 6.74 1.46 4.05
CA ASP A 108 7.85 1.84 4.92
C ASP A 108 9.19 1.29 4.40
N GLY A 109 9.24 -0.02 4.09
CA GLY A 109 10.46 -0.65 3.56
C GLY A 109 10.85 -0.12 2.18
N LEU A 110 9.86 0.15 1.32
CA LEU A 110 10.06 0.77 0.01
C LEU A 110 10.65 2.18 0.16
N GLN A 111 10.04 3.02 1.00
CA GLN A 111 10.44 4.41 1.21
C GLN A 111 11.85 4.52 1.82
N GLU A 112 12.19 3.66 2.81
CA GLU A 112 13.53 3.62 3.41
C GLU A 112 14.61 3.46 2.35
N SER A 113 14.45 2.49 1.42
CA SER A 113 15.43 2.23 0.37
C SER A 113 15.47 3.32 -0.69
N LEU A 114 14.30 3.76 -1.19
CA LEU A 114 14.21 4.81 -2.21
C LEU A 114 14.80 6.14 -1.72
N HIS A 115 14.62 6.45 -0.42
CA HIS A 115 15.22 7.66 0.16
C HIS A 115 16.75 7.64 0.10
N GLY A 116 17.36 6.49 0.33
CA GLY A 116 18.82 6.29 0.18
C GLY A 116 19.32 6.59 -1.24
N ASP A 117 18.51 6.30 -2.25
CA ASP A 117 18.81 6.57 -3.67
C ASP A 117 18.39 7.99 -4.13
N GLY A 118 17.89 8.83 -3.21
CA GLY A 118 17.44 10.19 -3.51
C GLY A 118 16.09 10.25 -4.24
N LEU A 119 15.36 9.14 -4.30
CA LEU A 119 14.03 9.04 -4.89
C LEU A 119 12.94 9.39 -3.87
N ARG A 120 11.80 9.88 -4.34
CA ARG A 120 10.64 10.26 -3.53
C ARG A 120 9.42 9.47 -3.96
N LEU A 121 8.68 8.97 -2.98
CA LEU A 121 7.50 8.15 -3.18
C LEU A 121 6.25 9.03 -3.33
N LEU A 122 5.44 8.73 -4.34
CA LEU A 122 4.05 9.15 -4.50
C LEU A 122 3.18 7.92 -4.35
N ILE A 123 2.07 8.03 -3.62
CA ILE A 123 1.19 6.90 -3.34
C ILE A 123 -0.15 7.14 -4.01
N GLY A 124 -0.61 6.16 -4.80
CA GLY A 124 -1.97 6.01 -5.29
C GLY A 124 -2.66 4.87 -4.54
N ASN A 125 -3.97 4.97 -4.37
CA ASN A 125 -4.80 3.94 -3.73
C ASN A 125 -5.94 3.56 -4.67
N SER A 126 -5.95 2.32 -5.17
CA SER A 126 -6.96 1.86 -6.13
C SER A 126 -8.27 1.42 -5.47
N GLN A 127 -8.29 1.13 -4.17
CA GLN A 127 -9.46 0.61 -3.45
C GLN A 127 -10.07 -0.63 -4.13
N TRP A 128 -9.25 -1.44 -4.79
CA TRP A 128 -9.68 -2.58 -5.60
C TRP A 128 -10.60 -2.21 -6.78
N ASP A 129 -10.67 -0.92 -7.16
CA ASP A 129 -11.46 -0.41 -8.28
C ASP A 129 -10.54 -0.14 -9.49
N PRO A 130 -10.77 -0.82 -10.64
CA PRO A 130 -9.97 -0.61 -11.84
C PRO A 130 -9.98 0.84 -12.35
N ALA A 131 -11.07 1.58 -12.14
CA ALA A 131 -11.15 2.98 -12.58
C ALA A 131 -10.22 3.89 -11.76
N PHE A 132 -10.14 3.68 -10.44
CA PHE A 132 -9.17 4.40 -9.59
C PHE A 132 -7.74 3.95 -9.84
N GLU A 133 -7.54 2.70 -10.25
CA GLU A 133 -6.24 2.18 -10.67
C GLU A 133 -5.73 2.92 -11.91
N ASP A 134 -6.54 2.99 -12.96
CA ASP A 134 -6.21 3.69 -14.19
C ASP A 134 -5.97 5.18 -13.94
N GLU A 135 -6.84 5.86 -13.19
CA GLU A 135 -6.67 7.29 -12.83
C GLU A 135 -5.34 7.55 -12.10
N ALA A 136 -4.98 6.70 -11.15
CA ALA A 136 -3.74 6.84 -10.40
C ALA A 136 -2.50 6.61 -11.30
N VAL A 137 -2.56 5.62 -12.19
CA VAL A 137 -1.47 5.33 -13.14
C VAL A 137 -1.31 6.47 -14.13
N GLU A 138 -2.40 6.99 -14.72
CA GLU A 138 -2.37 8.16 -15.60
C GLU A 138 -1.74 9.37 -14.90
N ALA A 139 -2.13 9.66 -13.66
CA ALA A 139 -1.52 10.74 -12.89
C ALA A 139 -0.02 10.55 -12.69
N PHE A 140 0.46 9.32 -12.47
CA PHE A 140 1.89 9.04 -12.38
C PHE A 140 2.61 9.27 -13.73
N LEU A 141 1.99 8.87 -14.85
CA LEU A 141 2.53 9.12 -16.19
C LEU A 141 2.61 10.61 -16.50
N GLU A 142 1.57 11.39 -16.18
CA GLU A 142 1.56 12.85 -16.33
C GLU A 142 2.67 13.52 -15.52
N LEU A 143 2.93 13.05 -14.31
CA LEU A 143 4.01 13.51 -13.44
C LEU A 143 5.39 13.02 -13.90
N ARG A 144 5.45 12.14 -14.91
CA ARG A 144 6.66 11.53 -15.44
C ARG A 144 7.51 10.90 -14.34
N VAL A 145 6.88 10.03 -13.53
CA VAL A 145 7.64 9.29 -12.51
C VAL A 145 8.76 8.47 -13.17
N ASP A 146 9.90 8.36 -12.49
CA ASP A 146 11.05 7.61 -13.00
C ASP A 146 10.84 6.09 -12.88
N GLY A 147 9.85 5.65 -12.10
CA GLY A 147 9.50 4.25 -11.94
C GLY A 147 8.18 4.04 -11.23
N LEU A 148 7.63 2.81 -11.35
CA LEU A 148 6.38 2.38 -10.76
C LEU A 148 6.57 1.15 -9.87
N VAL A 149 5.84 1.10 -8.76
CA VAL A 149 5.63 -0.10 -7.94
C VAL A 149 4.13 -0.36 -7.88
N LEU A 150 3.70 -1.53 -8.32
CA LEU A 150 2.30 -1.92 -8.39
C LEU A 150 2.05 -3.07 -7.40
N LEU A 151 1.21 -2.86 -6.40
CA LEU A 151 0.94 -3.81 -5.32
C LEU A 151 -0.55 -4.02 -5.12
N GLY A 152 -1.04 -5.25 -5.34
CA GLY A 152 -2.44 -5.59 -5.24
C GLY A 152 -3.26 -4.98 -6.38
N ILE A 153 -2.76 -5.11 -7.61
CA ILE A 153 -3.43 -4.59 -8.81
C ILE A 153 -4.50 -5.55 -9.31
N ALA A 154 -5.50 -4.98 -9.99
CA ALA A 154 -6.50 -5.74 -10.74
C ALA A 154 -5.88 -6.44 -11.97
N PRO A 155 -6.63 -7.34 -12.65
CA PRO A 155 -6.21 -7.87 -13.94
C PRO A 155 -5.82 -6.75 -14.91
N THR A 156 -4.76 -6.98 -15.68
CA THR A 156 -4.09 -6.03 -16.56
C THR A 156 -5.04 -5.17 -17.39
N SER A 157 -4.98 -3.83 -17.21
CA SER A 157 -5.66 -2.85 -18.04
C SER A 157 -4.77 -2.38 -19.20
N GLU A 158 -5.37 -1.74 -20.22
CA GLU A 158 -4.60 -1.10 -21.31
C GLU A 158 -3.67 -0.01 -20.77
N THR A 159 -4.12 0.76 -19.79
CA THR A 159 -3.33 1.80 -19.10
C THR A 159 -2.08 1.22 -18.43
N LEU A 160 -2.19 0.08 -17.74
CA LEU A 160 -1.05 -0.62 -17.15
C LEU A 160 -0.08 -1.14 -18.20
N ILE A 161 -0.58 -1.73 -19.29
CA ILE A 161 0.26 -2.20 -20.40
C ILE A 161 1.07 -1.04 -20.99
N GLU A 162 0.40 0.09 -21.26
CA GLU A 162 1.05 1.29 -21.77
C GLU A 162 2.11 1.81 -20.78
N ALA A 163 1.74 1.97 -19.52
CA ALA A 163 2.63 2.49 -18.47
C ALA A 163 3.91 1.66 -18.33
N THR A 164 3.79 0.33 -18.31
CA THR A 164 4.93 -0.59 -18.17
C THR A 164 5.80 -0.66 -19.42
N GLY A 165 5.27 -0.30 -20.59
CA GLY A 165 6.03 -0.18 -21.83
C GLY A 165 7.04 0.97 -21.84
N TYR A 166 6.83 2.01 -21.04
CA TYR A 166 7.67 3.22 -21.01
C TYR A 166 8.36 3.48 -19.66
N THR A 167 7.78 2.95 -18.58
CA THR A 167 8.23 3.26 -17.21
C THR A 167 8.77 2.01 -16.53
N PRO A 168 10.01 2.04 -16.00
CA PRO A 168 10.55 0.99 -15.16
C PRO A 168 9.56 0.57 -14.08
N THR A 169 9.17 -0.71 -14.04
CA THR A 169 8.10 -1.17 -13.17
C THR A 169 8.47 -2.42 -12.40
N VAL A 170 8.04 -2.47 -11.13
CA VAL A 170 8.07 -3.65 -10.27
C VAL A 170 6.65 -3.98 -9.83
N VAL A 171 6.23 -5.22 -10.03
CA VAL A 171 4.94 -5.75 -9.58
C VAL A 171 5.14 -6.57 -8.31
N VAL A 172 4.23 -6.43 -7.35
CA VAL A 172 4.33 -7.10 -6.06
C VAL A 172 3.04 -7.87 -5.76
N GLY A 173 3.20 -9.14 -5.39
CA GLY A 173 2.08 -10.02 -5.02
C GLY A 173 1.40 -10.70 -6.21
N GLU A 174 1.69 -10.31 -7.44
CA GLU A 174 1.12 -10.90 -8.65
C GLU A 174 2.17 -11.67 -9.45
N ARG A 175 1.90 -12.95 -9.79
CA ARG A 175 2.81 -13.82 -10.55
C ARG A 175 2.38 -14.02 -11.99
N ASP A 176 1.08 -14.12 -12.20
CA ASP A 176 0.47 -14.45 -13.48
C ASP A 176 0.04 -13.17 -14.21
N ILE A 177 0.95 -12.20 -14.26
CA ILE A 177 0.70 -10.94 -14.93
C ILE A 177 1.42 -10.94 -16.29
N ASP A 178 0.68 -10.69 -17.35
CA ASP A 178 1.22 -10.57 -18.70
C ASP A 178 1.65 -9.13 -18.99
N LEU A 179 2.65 -8.66 -18.24
CA LEU A 179 3.30 -7.38 -18.45
C LEU A 179 4.76 -7.62 -18.84
N GLY A 180 5.11 -7.25 -20.05
CA GLY A 180 6.49 -7.38 -20.54
C GLY A 180 7.45 -6.45 -19.78
N GLY A 181 8.66 -6.94 -19.51
CA GLY A 181 9.74 -6.07 -19.03
C GLY A 181 9.66 -5.63 -17.55
N VAL A 182 8.79 -6.22 -16.73
CA VAL A 182 8.65 -5.89 -15.31
C VAL A 182 9.47 -6.84 -14.42
N ASP A 183 9.92 -6.37 -13.26
CA ASP A 183 10.41 -7.22 -12.17
C ASP A 183 9.26 -7.59 -11.24
N ILE A 184 9.34 -8.74 -10.59
CA ILE A 184 8.28 -9.28 -9.74
C ILE A 184 8.85 -9.61 -8.35
N VAL A 185 8.13 -9.18 -7.30
CA VAL A 185 8.39 -9.57 -5.91
C VAL A 185 7.17 -10.30 -5.38
N VAL A 186 7.34 -11.52 -4.90
CA VAL A 186 6.24 -12.35 -4.36
C VAL A 186 6.66 -13.07 -3.10
N ASP A 187 5.67 -13.51 -2.34
CA ASP A 187 5.81 -14.47 -1.26
C ASP A 187 5.69 -15.92 -1.79
N ASP A 188 6.11 -16.91 -1.02
CA ASP A 188 5.76 -18.31 -1.26
C ASP A 188 4.42 -18.66 -0.61
N ASP A 189 3.32 -18.17 -1.22
CA ASP A 189 1.96 -18.32 -0.71
C ASP A 189 1.58 -19.79 -0.47
N GLN A 190 2.03 -20.71 -1.33
CA GLN A 190 1.77 -22.14 -1.16
C GLN A 190 2.50 -22.72 0.03
N LEU A 191 3.75 -22.33 0.26
CA LEU A 191 4.50 -22.68 1.46
C LEU A 191 3.84 -22.12 2.70
N GLY A 192 3.45 -20.84 2.69
CA GLY A 192 2.79 -20.19 3.81
C GLY A 192 1.49 -20.88 4.20
N ALA A 193 0.63 -21.19 3.24
CA ALA A 193 -0.59 -21.95 3.46
C ALA A 193 -0.30 -23.35 4.02
N ARG A 194 0.72 -24.03 3.50
CA ARG A 194 1.15 -25.33 4.01
C ARG A 194 1.58 -25.25 5.47
N LEU A 195 2.39 -24.27 5.86
CA LEU A 195 2.82 -24.07 7.26
C LEU A 195 1.62 -23.87 8.19
N ALA A 196 0.61 -23.10 7.76
CA ALA A 196 -0.61 -22.90 8.53
C ALA A 196 -1.39 -24.20 8.74
N ILE A 197 -1.57 -24.99 7.67
CA ILE A 197 -2.33 -26.24 7.74
C ILE A 197 -1.57 -27.33 8.49
N ASP A 198 -0.26 -27.49 8.28
CA ASP A 198 0.58 -28.44 9.00
C ASP A 198 0.47 -28.19 10.52
N HIS A 199 0.56 -26.92 10.97
CA HIS A 199 0.39 -26.54 12.37
C HIS A 199 -1.00 -26.90 12.94
N LEU A 200 -2.09 -26.64 12.20
CA LEU A 200 -3.43 -26.99 12.66
C LEU A 200 -3.63 -28.51 12.74
N VAL A 201 -3.07 -29.26 11.82
CA VAL A 201 -3.11 -30.74 11.83
C VAL A 201 -2.30 -31.31 13.00
N GLU A 202 -1.14 -30.73 13.31
CA GLU A 202 -0.33 -31.09 14.48
C GLU A 202 -1.09 -30.85 15.80
N LEU A 203 -1.96 -29.82 15.85
CA LEU A 203 -2.88 -29.57 16.97
C LEU A 203 -4.11 -30.50 17.00
N GLY A 204 -4.24 -31.43 16.05
CA GLY A 204 -5.30 -32.41 15.95
C GLY A 204 -6.54 -31.97 15.18
N HIS A 205 -6.54 -30.79 14.56
CA HIS A 205 -7.66 -30.35 13.74
C HIS A 205 -7.78 -31.16 12.45
N ARG A 206 -9.01 -31.51 12.09
CA ARG A 206 -9.35 -32.22 10.85
C ARG A 206 -10.34 -31.42 9.99
N ARG A 207 -11.33 -30.78 10.61
CA ARG A 207 -12.27 -29.88 9.95
C ARG A 207 -11.69 -28.45 9.98
N ILE A 208 -10.84 -28.19 9.00
CA ILE A 208 -10.15 -26.92 8.82
C ILE A 208 -10.78 -26.23 7.61
N ALA A 209 -11.37 -25.05 7.80
CA ALA A 209 -11.88 -24.25 6.70
C ALA A 209 -10.86 -23.20 6.23
N HIS A 210 -10.96 -22.79 4.99
CA HIS A 210 -10.25 -21.65 4.43
C HIS A 210 -11.23 -20.57 4.02
N ILE A 211 -10.99 -19.33 4.45
CA ILE A 211 -11.67 -18.15 3.91
C ILE A 211 -10.73 -17.52 2.89
N GLU A 212 -11.13 -17.64 1.62
CA GLU A 212 -10.37 -17.13 0.47
C GLU A 212 -10.44 -15.60 0.43
N GLY A 213 -9.39 -14.97 -0.05
CA GLY A 213 -9.33 -13.51 -0.27
C GLY A 213 -9.91 -13.09 -1.61
N THR A 214 -9.39 -11.99 -2.13
CA THR A 214 -9.70 -11.52 -3.47
C THR A 214 -9.14 -12.46 -4.54
N ARG A 215 -9.57 -12.23 -5.81
CA ARG A 215 -9.10 -12.98 -6.98
C ARG A 215 -7.65 -12.65 -7.41
N SER A 216 -6.84 -12.05 -6.54
CA SER A 216 -5.41 -11.85 -6.77
C SER A 216 -4.69 -13.19 -6.90
N SER A 217 -3.52 -13.20 -7.54
CA SER A 217 -2.74 -14.44 -7.65
C SER A 217 -2.30 -14.94 -6.27
N SER A 218 -1.95 -14.07 -5.33
CA SER A 218 -1.62 -14.45 -3.95
C SER A 218 -2.78 -15.18 -3.27
N GLY A 219 -4.02 -14.66 -3.34
CA GLY A 219 -5.21 -15.32 -2.78
C GLY A 219 -5.41 -16.72 -3.37
N ARG A 220 -5.32 -16.83 -4.70
CA ARG A 220 -5.44 -18.11 -5.39
C ARG A 220 -4.35 -19.10 -4.97
N PHE A 221 -3.08 -18.70 -4.89
CA PHE A 221 -1.98 -19.57 -4.49
C PHE A 221 -2.07 -20.00 -3.02
N ARG A 222 -2.61 -19.15 -2.12
CA ARG A 222 -2.92 -19.55 -0.74
C ARG A 222 -4.01 -20.61 -0.69
N CYS A 223 -5.10 -20.44 -1.45
CA CYS A 223 -6.15 -21.44 -1.56
C CYS A 223 -5.64 -22.76 -2.15
N GLU A 224 -4.86 -22.72 -3.23
CA GLU A 224 -4.20 -23.90 -3.78
C GLU A 224 -3.31 -24.62 -2.76
N GLY A 225 -2.49 -23.84 -2.02
CA GLY A 225 -1.64 -24.36 -0.95
C GLY A 225 -2.44 -25.05 0.16
N TYR A 226 -3.58 -24.46 0.58
CA TYR A 226 -4.53 -25.06 1.51
C TYR A 226 -5.06 -26.39 0.97
N LEU A 227 -5.55 -26.41 -0.28
CA LEU A 227 -6.10 -27.61 -0.90
C LEU A 227 -5.08 -28.74 -1.02
N VAL A 228 -3.84 -28.41 -1.38
CA VAL A 228 -2.73 -29.37 -1.47
C VAL A 228 -2.38 -29.92 -0.08
N ALA A 229 -2.26 -29.06 0.93
CA ALA A 229 -1.93 -29.46 2.29
C ALA A 229 -3.02 -30.36 2.90
N MET A 230 -4.30 -30.02 2.75
CA MET A 230 -5.42 -30.85 3.21
C MET A 230 -5.40 -32.25 2.58
N ARG A 231 -5.13 -32.34 1.26
CA ARG A 231 -5.01 -33.63 0.58
C ARG A 231 -3.81 -34.44 1.07
N ARG A 232 -2.66 -33.79 1.29
CA ARG A 232 -1.45 -34.43 1.80
C ARG A 232 -1.66 -35.08 3.18
N HIS A 233 -2.49 -34.46 4.02
CA HIS A 233 -2.87 -35.00 5.32
C HIS A 233 -4.08 -35.96 5.28
N ALA A 234 -4.51 -36.41 4.10
CA ALA A 234 -5.69 -37.26 3.91
C ALA A 234 -7.00 -36.64 4.44
N LEU A 235 -7.10 -35.31 4.45
CA LEU A 235 -8.25 -34.54 4.93
C LEU A 235 -9.14 -34.00 3.80
N ALA A 236 -9.00 -34.54 2.57
CA ALA A 236 -9.81 -34.12 1.42
C ALA A 236 -11.33 -34.10 1.66
N PRO A 237 -11.93 -35.06 2.43
CA PRO A 237 -13.37 -35.01 2.72
C PRO A 237 -13.81 -33.85 3.60
N TYR A 238 -12.88 -33.15 4.26
CA TYR A 238 -13.14 -32.03 5.17
C TYR A 238 -12.80 -30.68 4.57
N ILE A 239 -12.45 -30.62 3.30
CA ILE A 239 -12.16 -29.36 2.61
C ILE A 239 -13.41 -28.47 2.62
N MET A 240 -13.24 -27.25 3.13
CA MET A 240 -14.25 -26.19 3.15
C MET A 240 -13.58 -24.89 2.74
N VAL A 241 -14.04 -24.30 1.65
CA VAL A 241 -13.60 -22.98 1.18
C VAL A 241 -14.82 -22.07 1.18
N GLU A 242 -14.67 -20.89 1.71
CA GLU A 242 -15.67 -19.82 1.72
C GLU A 242 -15.06 -18.55 1.10
N GLN A 243 -15.83 -17.82 0.31
CA GLN A 243 -15.35 -16.63 -0.36
C GLN A 243 -15.34 -15.44 0.62
N GLY A 244 -14.23 -14.71 0.68
CA GLY A 244 -14.10 -13.42 1.35
C GLY A 244 -13.68 -12.32 0.36
N ASP A 245 -13.29 -11.16 0.89
CA ASP A 245 -12.88 -9.98 0.11
C ASP A 245 -11.62 -9.26 0.65
N CYS A 246 -10.84 -9.94 1.47
CA CYS A 246 -9.66 -9.41 2.17
C CYS A 246 -9.95 -8.34 3.24
N THR A 247 -11.22 -8.08 3.59
CA THR A 247 -11.63 -7.14 4.64
C THR A 247 -12.07 -7.84 5.93
N GLU A 248 -12.14 -7.08 7.02
CA GLU A 248 -12.71 -7.58 8.28
C GLU A 248 -14.18 -7.94 8.14
N GLU A 249 -14.97 -7.13 7.41
CA GLU A 249 -16.39 -7.36 7.19
C GLU A 249 -16.63 -8.63 6.38
N GLY A 250 -15.94 -8.80 5.25
CA GLY A 250 -16.02 -10.01 4.44
C GLY A 250 -15.58 -11.26 5.22
N GLY A 251 -14.53 -11.14 6.04
CA GLY A 251 -14.09 -12.19 6.95
C GLY A 251 -15.18 -12.58 7.97
N MET A 252 -15.85 -11.62 8.56
CA MET A 252 -16.94 -11.84 9.51
C MET A 252 -18.13 -12.53 8.85
N LEU A 253 -18.56 -12.09 7.66
CA LEU A 253 -19.66 -12.69 6.92
C LEU A 253 -19.36 -14.15 6.52
N ALA A 254 -18.17 -14.41 5.97
CA ALA A 254 -17.73 -15.75 5.60
C ALA A 254 -17.62 -16.68 6.82
N ALA A 255 -17.10 -16.16 7.93
CA ALA A 255 -17.00 -16.95 9.18
C ALA A 255 -18.39 -17.32 9.72
N ARG A 256 -19.37 -16.41 9.71
CA ARG A 256 -20.75 -16.72 10.12
C ARG A 256 -21.34 -17.86 9.28
N SER A 257 -21.13 -17.84 7.96
CA SER A 257 -21.57 -18.92 7.06
C SER A 257 -20.95 -20.26 7.46
N LEU A 258 -19.63 -20.28 7.74
CA LEU A 258 -18.92 -21.50 8.11
C LEU A 258 -19.29 -22.02 9.49
N LEU A 259 -19.38 -21.13 10.49
CA LEU A 259 -19.56 -21.48 11.90
C LEU A 259 -20.99 -21.92 12.24
N THR A 260 -21.97 -21.63 11.38
CA THR A 260 -23.37 -22.11 11.51
C THR A 260 -23.62 -23.46 10.82
N ARG A 261 -22.62 -24.06 10.16
CA ARG A 261 -22.73 -25.40 9.56
C ARG A 261 -22.74 -26.50 10.63
N ASP A 262 -23.32 -27.64 10.30
CA ASP A 262 -23.27 -28.85 11.11
C ASP A 262 -22.77 -30.05 10.30
N PRO A 263 -21.60 -30.62 10.55
CA PRO A 263 -20.62 -30.19 11.56
C PRO A 263 -19.85 -28.92 11.15
N ARG A 264 -19.64 -28.01 12.11
CA ARG A 264 -18.84 -26.80 11.86
C ARG A 264 -17.33 -27.09 11.80
N PRO A 265 -16.51 -26.23 11.18
CA PRO A 265 -15.06 -26.29 11.28
C PRO A 265 -14.59 -26.07 12.73
N THR A 266 -13.47 -26.69 13.10
CA THR A 266 -12.80 -26.48 14.39
C THR A 266 -11.61 -25.53 14.27
N ALA A 267 -11.21 -25.23 13.04
CA ALA A 267 -10.18 -24.24 12.75
C ALA A 267 -10.49 -23.50 11.44
N ILE A 268 -10.07 -22.25 11.36
CA ILE A 268 -10.16 -21.43 10.16
C ILE A 268 -8.78 -20.86 9.82
N PHE A 269 -8.33 -21.11 8.59
CA PHE A 269 -7.22 -20.40 7.95
C PHE A 269 -7.79 -19.27 7.10
N ALA A 270 -7.53 -18.02 7.51
CA ALA A 270 -7.99 -16.82 6.84
C ALA A 270 -6.96 -16.35 5.80
N ALA A 271 -7.44 -15.76 4.71
CA ALA A 271 -6.60 -15.27 3.62
C ALA A 271 -5.57 -14.21 4.08
N ASN A 272 -5.92 -13.38 5.07
CA ASN A 272 -5.04 -12.40 5.67
C ASN A 272 -5.47 -12.09 7.12
N ASP A 273 -4.73 -11.22 7.81
CA ASP A 273 -5.01 -10.85 9.19
C ASP A 273 -6.31 -10.06 9.35
N ALA A 274 -6.68 -9.23 8.37
CA ALA A 274 -7.95 -8.49 8.42
C ALA A 274 -9.15 -9.45 8.39
N VAL A 275 -9.14 -10.42 7.48
CA VAL A 275 -10.14 -11.52 7.44
C VAL A 275 -10.15 -12.29 8.75
N ALA A 276 -8.96 -12.60 9.32
CA ALA A 276 -8.87 -13.32 10.60
C ALA A 276 -9.48 -12.52 11.77
N ILE A 277 -9.31 -11.20 11.81
CA ILE A 277 -9.95 -10.31 12.79
C ILE A 277 -11.48 -10.39 12.64
N GLY A 278 -11.99 -10.39 11.41
CA GLY A 278 -13.41 -10.63 11.14
C GLY A 278 -13.91 -11.99 11.64
N VAL A 279 -13.09 -13.04 11.48
CA VAL A 279 -13.40 -14.39 12.05
C VAL A 279 -13.48 -14.33 13.55
N LEU A 280 -12.55 -13.65 14.24
CA LEU A 280 -12.58 -13.47 15.69
C LEU A 280 -13.84 -12.74 16.16
N ALA A 281 -14.27 -11.71 15.41
CA ALA A 281 -15.50 -10.99 15.70
C ALA A 281 -16.75 -11.88 15.56
N ALA A 282 -16.85 -12.66 14.47
CA ALA A 282 -17.95 -13.61 14.28
C ALA A 282 -17.98 -14.71 15.34
N ALA A 283 -16.80 -15.23 15.74
CA ALA A 283 -16.70 -16.21 16.81
C ALA A 283 -17.23 -15.64 18.14
N ALA A 284 -16.83 -14.42 18.49
CA ALA A 284 -17.30 -13.75 19.71
C ALA A 284 -18.83 -13.52 19.72
N GLU A 285 -19.42 -13.11 18.59
CA GLU A 285 -20.88 -12.97 18.46
C GLU A 285 -21.64 -14.28 18.63
N LEU A 286 -21.04 -15.39 18.19
CA LEU A 286 -21.62 -16.73 18.32
C LEU A 286 -21.29 -17.37 19.68
N GLY A 287 -20.61 -16.65 20.58
CA GLY A 287 -20.23 -17.17 21.91
C GLY A 287 -19.12 -18.24 21.88
N LEU A 288 -18.35 -18.32 20.78
CA LEU A 288 -17.25 -19.26 20.64
C LEU A 288 -15.95 -18.65 21.17
N ARG A 289 -15.25 -19.42 21.97
CA ARG A 289 -13.94 -19.03 22.55
C ARG A 289 -12.82 -19.39 21.56
N VAL A 290 -11.89 -18.47 21.38
CA VAL A 290 -10.67 -18.70 20.62
C VAL A 290 -9.50 -18.71 21.62
N PRO A 291 -8.70 -19.78 21.70
CA PRO A 291 -8.65 -20.93 20.78
C PRO A 291 -9.51 -22.15 21.20
N GLU A 292 -10.19 -22.13 22.33
CA GLU A 292 -10.79 -23.34 22.94
C GLU A 292 -11.86 -24.01 22.07
N ASP A 293 -12.75 -23.21 21.44
CA ASP A 293 -13.85 -23.72 20.63
C ASP A 293 -13.58 -23.58 19.10
N LEU A 294 -12.60 -22.73 18.73
CA LEU A 294 -12.19 -22.45 17.36
C LEU A 294 -10.74 -21.99 17.33
N SER A 295 -9.90 -22.62 16.53
CA SER A 295 -8.57 -22.09 16.20
C SER A 295 -8.63 -21.17 14.97
N VAL A 296 -7.87 -20.05 14.98
CA VAL A 296 -7.83 -19.09 13.88
C VAL A 296 -6.38 -18.78 13.52
N ILE A 297 -6.06 -18.89 12.23
CA ILE A 297 -4.77 -18.48 11.66
C ILE A 297 -5.00 -17.39 10.61
N GLY A 298 -4.22 -16.31 10.68
CA GLY A 298 -4.16 -15.26 9.68
C GLY A 298 -2.99 -15.42 8.71
N TYR A 299 -2.76 -14.37 7.95
CA TYR A 299 -1.63 -14.21 7.03
C TYR A 299 -1.26 -12.73 7.01
N ASP A 300 -0.01 -12.39 6.83
CA ASP A 300 0.64 -11.09 6.78
C ASP A 300 1.50 -10.78 8.02
N ASN A 301 1.13 -11.23 9.20
CA ASN A 301 1.75 -10.86 10.49
C ASN A 301 1.83 -9.34 10.69
N THR A 302 0.75 -8.63 10.40
CA THR A 302 0.64 -7.19 10.62
C THR A 302 0.80 -6.86 12.11
N HIS A 303 1.07 -5.60 12.44
CA HIS A 303 1.18 -5.16 13.83
C HIS A 303 -0.10 -5.45 14.65
N LEU A 304 -1.27 -5.51 13.99
CA LEU A 304 -2.54 -5.88 14.63
C LEU A 304 -2.55 -7.33 15.12
N ALA A 305 -1.97 -8.25 14.35
CA ALA A 305 -1.87 -9.66 14.76
C ALA A 305 -1.12 -9.83 16.08
N GLY A 306 -0.10 -8.99 16.33
CA GLY A 306 0.67 -8.99 17.58
C GLY A 306 -0.01 -8.26 18.74
N ALA A 307 -1.04 -7.46 18.48
CA ALA A 307 -1.68 -6.62 19.49
C ALA A 307 -2.43 -7.48 20.54
N GLN A 308 -2.36 -7.07 21.83
CA GLN A 308 -3.21 -7.63 22.87
C GLN A 308 -4.59 -6.93 22.78
N PRO A 309 -5.73 -7.61 22.83
CA PRO A 309 -5.98 -9.03 23.10
C PRO A 309 -6.05 -9.95 21.86
N ILE A 310 -5.77 -9.47 20.66
CA ILE A 310 -5.91 -10.26 19.41
C ILE A 310 -4.98 -11.46 19.44
N SER A 311 -3.68 -11.25 19.60
CA SER A 311 -2.63 -12.28 19.73
C SER A 311 -2.79 -13.41 18.70
N LEU A 312 -2.90 -13.03 17.41
CA LEU A 312 -3.24 -13.90 16.30
C LEU A 312 -2.03 -14.71 15.83
N THR A 313 -2.16 -16.03 15.78
CA THR A 313 -1.25 -16.90 15.02
C THR A 313 -1.41 -16.57 13.54
N THR A 314 -0.30 -16.34 12.84
CA THR A 314 -0.34 -15.84 11.46
C THR A 314 0.91 -16.24 10.70
N VAL A 315 0.82 -16.30 9.39
CA VAL A 315 1.98 -16.48 8.52
C VAL A 315 2.61 -15.12 8.27
N ASP A 316 3.88 -14.98 8.63
CA ASP A 316 4.67 -13.77 8.34
C ASP A 316 5.18 -13.79 6.90
N GLN A 317 4.69 -12.87 6.08
CA GLN A 317 5.38 -12.49 4.86
C GLN A 317 6.19 -11.21 5.17
N PRO A 318 7.50 -11.20 4.96
CA PRO A 318 8.38 -10.15 5.48
C PRO A 318 8.20 -8.83 4.71
N ARG A 319 7.10 -8.11 4.97
CA ARG A 319 6.56 -6.94 4.28
C ARG A 319 7.61 -5.85 4.01
N ARG A 320 8.33 -5.41 5.06
CA ARG A 320 9.41 -4.41 4.90
C ARG A 320 10.55 -4.90 4.01
N ALA A 321 10.89 -6.19 4.08
CA ALA A 321 11.92 -6.79 3.22
C ALA A 321 11.44 -6.88 1.76
N MET A 322 10.14 -7.15 1.53
CA MET A 322 9.53 -7.09 0.21
C MET A 322 9.62 -5.67 -0.36
N GLY A 323 9.28 -4.65 0.44
CA GLY A 323 9.39 -3.25 0.04
C GLY A 323 10.82 -2.85 -0.34
N ARG A 324 11.82 -3.22 0.49
CA ARG A 324 13.24 -3.00 0.16
C ARG A 324 13.68 -3.74 -1.11
N SER A 325 13.19 -4.97 -1.30
CA SER A 325 13.48 -5.74 -2.51
C SER A 325 12.90 -5.08 -3.76
N ALA A 326 11.66 -4.57 -3.67
CA ALA A 326 11.03 -3.84 -4.76
C ALA A 326 11.80 -2.55 -5.10
N ALA A 327 12.22 -1.78 -4.08
CA ALA A 327 13.06 -0.59 -4.29
C ALA A 327 14.37 -0.92 -5.00
N THR A 328 15.07 -1.98 -4.56
CA THR A 328 16.34 -2.40 -5.16
C THR A 328 16.17 -2.80 -6.63
N LEU A 329 15.13 -3.60 -6.92
CA LEU A 329 14.84 -4.02 -8.30
C LEU A 329 14.49 -2.82 -9.17
N LEU A 330 13.69 -1.88 -8.64
CA LEU A 330 13.29 -0.68 -9.36
C LEU A 330 14.47 0.25 -9.63
N SER A 331 15.29 0.57 -8.62
CA SER A 331 16.49 1.41 -8.78
C SER A 331 17.44 0.83 -9.83
N ASP A 332 17.65 -0.47 -9.82
CA ASP A 332 18.43 -1.20 -10.82
C ASP A 332 17.86 -1.02 -12.23
N ARG A 333 16.53 -1.12 -12.40
CA ARG A 333 15.85 -1.00 -13.69
C ARG A 333 15.81 0.45 -14.19
N ILE A 334 15.65 1.41 -13.28
CA ILE A 334 15.80 2.85 -13.61
C ILE A 334 17.21 3.15 -14.13
N GLY A 335 18.24 2.48 -13.59
CA GLY A 335 19.62 2.62 -14.04
C GLY A 335 19.88 1.95 -15.39
N ASP A 336 19.19 0.86 -15.68
CA ASP A 336 19.32 0.06 -16.91
C ASP A 336 17.98 -0.56 -17.30
N PRO A 337 17.16 0.13 -18.11
CA PRO A 337 15.85 -0.36 -18.55
C PRO A 337 15.89 -1.65 -19.39
N GLY A 338 17.04 -1.97 -19.98
CA GLY A 338 17.22 -3.16 -20.81
C GLY A 338 17.46 -4.46 -20.03
N LYS A 339 17.49 -4.42 -18.69
CA LYS A 339 17.68 -5.64 -17.87
C LYS A 339 16.53 -6.63 -18.09
N THR A 340 16.88 -7.92 -18.11
CA THR A 340 15.91 -9.02 -18.11
C THR A 340 15.04 -8.97 -16.87
N SER A 341 13.78 -9.35 -17.01
CA SER A 341 12.83 -9.45 -15.89
C SER A 341 13.31 -10.46 -14.85
N ARG A 342 13.14 -10.11 -13.58
CA ARG A 342 13.56 -10.91 -12.43
C ARG A 342 12.38 -11.21 -11.53
N LEU A 343 12.31 -12.46 -11.06
CA LEU A 343 11.39 -12.86 -10.00
C LEU A 343 12.16 -12.95 -8.67
N ARG A 344 11.72 -12.21 -7.67
CA ARG A 344 12.21 -12.30 -6.31
C ARG A 344 11.13 -12.89 -5.41
N GLN A 345 11.36 -14.12 -4.96
CA GLN A 345 10.47 -14.78 -4.01
C GLN A 345 11.04 -14.65 -2.61
N VAL A 346 10.19 -14.26 -1.63
CA VAL A 346 10.51 -14.29 -0.21
C VAL A 346 9.93 -15.55 0.43
N THR A 347 10.53 -15.99 1.54
CA THR A 347 10.11 -17.18 2.28
C THR A 347 9.26 -16.76 3.47
N PRO A 348 8.01 -17.24 3.61
CA PRO A 348 7.17 -16.98 4.76
C PRO A 348 7.56 -17.85 5.97
N GLU A 349 7.19 -17.39 7.16
CA GLU A 349 7.36 -18.10 8.41
C GLU A 349 6.06 -18.11 9.22
N LEU A 350 5.77 -19.19 9.95
CA LEU A 350 4.62 -19.23 10.85
C LEU A 350 4.99 -18.61 12.21
N VAL A 351 4.20 -17.62 12.64
CA VAL A 351 4.32 -16.97 13.94
C VAL A 351 3.17 -17.44 14.84
N VAL A 352 3.47 -18.38 15.71
CA VAL A 352 2.48 -18.96 16.64
C VAL A 352 2.21 -18.02 17.81
N ARG A 353 0.93 -17.76 18.06
CA ARG A 353 0.42 -16.96 19.19
C ARG A 353 -0.74 -17.68 19.88
N ARG A 354 -1.70 -16.93 20.45
CA ARG A 354 -2.74 -17.51 21.31
C ARG A 354 -4.05 -17.86 20.60
N SER A 355 -4.19 -17.59 19.31
CA SER A 355 -5.42 -17.87 18.57
C SER A 355 -5.54 -19.32 18.06
N THR A 356 -4.55 -20.17 18.33
CA THR A 356 -4.57 -21.60 18.00
C THR A 356 -4.32 -22.44 19.23
N GLY A 357 -5.01 -23.58 19.34
CA GLY A 357 -4.91 -24.55 20.45
C GLY A 357 -5.30 -25.95 19.99
N PRO A 358 -5.17 -26.99 20.87
CA PRO A 358 -5.54 -28.36 20.54
C PRO A 358 -7.01 -28.49 20.14
N ALA A 359 -7.28 -29.29 19.09
CA ALA A 359 -8.63 -29.60 18.68
C ALA A 359 -9.40 -30.29 19.84
N GLN A 360 -10.58 -29.77 20.16
CA GLN A 360 -11.51 -30.49 21.02
C GLN A 360 -12.18 -31.58 20.20
N GLY A 361 -12.18 -32.82 20.72
CA GLY A 361 -12.64 -34.02 20.04
C GLY A 361 -14.12 -34.04 19.66
#